data_b1a1a45e12bfc9e65ccab457b2200887
#
_entry.id   b1a1a45e12bfc9e65ccab457b2200887
#
_cell.length_a   1.000
_cell.length_b   1.000
_cell.length_c   1.000
_cell.angle_alpha   90.00
_cell.angle_beta   90.00
_cell.angle_gamma   90.00
#
_symmetry.space_group_name_H-M   'P 1'
#
loop_
_entity.id
_entity.type
_entity.pdbx_description
1 polymer ?
#
loop_
_entity_poly.entity_id
_entity_poly.type
_entity_poly.pdbx_seq_one_letter_code
_entity_poly.pdbx_strand_id
1 'polypeptide(L)'
;ELAGYHLLWQAVAALGFVAFGGLSSWPGWIAMALAAASWLGLLYLVVQGQRAVVTVRRTLSEVLGVERRHPIRWTRILIPFPLRMSKTRVKRNVVFAKVRGQRLRLDVYLPPPDVKRPRPAVVQIHGGGWVVGDKREQGVPLMTSLSDRGFVGFNVNYRLSPGATWPEHLVDIKRALAW
;
A
#
# COMPACT_ATOMS: atom_id res chain seq x y z
N GLU A 1 -5.20 5.75 6.59
CA GLU A 1 -5.38 6.33 5.24
C GLU A 1 -6.69 5.87 4.57
N LEU A 2 -7.06 4.60 4.64
CA LEU A 2 -8.27 4.07 3.99
C LEU A 2 -9.59 4.61 4.56
N ALA A 3 -9.65 4.91 5.85
CA ALA A 3 -10.87 5.39 6.50
C ALA A 3 -11.42 6.69 5.86
N GLY A 4 -10.56 7.61 5.44
CA GLY A 4 -10.97 8.84 4.77
C GLY A 4 -11.64 8.60 3.40
N TYR A 5 -11.16 7.61 2.64
CA TYR A 5 -11.77 7.21 1.36
C TYR A 5 -13.14 6.57 1.57
N HIS A 6 -13.26 5.70 2.57
CA HIS A 6 -14.53 5.08 2.89
C HIS A 6 -15.58 6.11 3.29
N LEU A 7 -15.21 7.13 4.07
CA LEU A 7 -16.11 8.24 4.41
C LEU A 7 -16.60 8.96 3.15
N LEU A 8 -15.69 9.31 2.23
CA LEU A 8 -16.04 10.00 0.99
C LEU A 8 -17.02 9.18 0.14
N TRP A 9 -16.69 7.92 -0.13
CA TRP A 9 -17.52 7.06 -0.98
C TRP A 9 -18.86 6.72 -0.33
N GLN A 10 -18.91 6.49 0.96
CA GLN A 10 -20.16 6.27 1.68
C GLN A 10 -21.02 7.55 1.68
N ALA A 11 -20.42 8.75 1.79
CA ALA A 11 -21.16 10.00 1.68
C ALA A 11 -21.78 10.18 0.29
N VAL A 12 -21.01 9.91 -0.78
CA VAL A 12 -21.53 9.96 -2.16
C VAL A 12 -22.65 8.96 -2.37
N ALA A 13 -22.48 7.72 -1.89
CA ALA A 13 -23.52 6.69 -1.99
C ALA A 13 -24.78 7.06 -1.21
N ALA A 14 -24.63 7.62 0.00
CA ALA A 14 -25.75 8.08 0.83
C ALA A 14 -26.51 9.26 0.17
N LEU A 15 -25.80 10.22 -0.41
CA LEU A 15 -26.42 11.30 -1.19
C LEU A 15 -27.23 10.76 -2.37
N GLY A 16 -26.69 9.82 -3.13
CA GLY A 16 -27.43 9.15 -4.20
C GLY A 16 -28.65 8.42 -3.68
N PHE A 17 -28.50 7.64 -2.60
CA PHE A 17 -29.62 6.93 -1.96
C PHE A 17 -30.77 7.86 -1.55
N VAL A 18 -30.45 9.01 -0.94
CA VAL A 18 -31.44 10.03 -0.58
C VAL A 18 -32.07 10.65 -1.82
N ALA A 19 -31.28 11.01 -2.82
CA ALA A 19 -31.75 11.66 -4.06
C ALA A 19 -32.73 10.75 -4.85
N PHE A 20 -32.55 9.43 -4.79
CA PHE A 20 -33.46 8.44 -5.39
C PHE A 20 -34.61 8.00 -4.49
N GLY A 21 -34.89 8.77 -3.42
CA GLY A 21 -36.03 8.52 -2.55
C GLY A 21 -35.83 7.38 -1.54
N GLY A 22 -34.61 7.02 -1.21
CA GLY A 22 -34.29 5.94 -0.27
C GLY A 22 -34.87 6.13 1.13
N LEU A 23 -35.23 7.36 1.53
CA LEU A 23 -35.87 7.68 2.80
C LEU A 23 -37.40 7.66 2.77
N SER A 24 -38.02 7.27 1.66
CA SER A 24 -39.49 7.20 1.52
C SER A 24 -40.13 6.10 2.38
N SER A 25 -39.34 5.18 2.92
CA SER A 25 -39.82 4.06 3.73
C SER A 25 -38.92 3.86 4.97
N TRP A 26 -39.49 3.22 6.00
CA TRP A 26 -38.78 3.01 7.27
C TRP A 26 -37.46 2.22 7.17
N PRO A 27 -37.26 1.22 6.26
CA PRO A 27 -35.97 0.56 6.10
C PRO A 27 -34.88 1.51 5.66
N GLY A 28 -35.22 2.56 4.88
CA GLY A 28 -34.26 3.57 4.46
C GLY A 28 -33.70 4.39 5.62
N TRP A 29 -34.52 4.70 6.60
CA TRP A 29 -34.07 5.37 7.82
C TRP A 29 -33.13 4.50 8.66
N ILE A 30 -33.40 3.18 8.76
CA ILE A 30 -32.48 2.25 9.41
C ILE A 30 -31.14 2.20 8.68
N ALA A 31 -31.16 2.10 7.35
CA ALA A 31 -29.93 2.10 6.53
C ALA A 31 -29.11 3.37 6.77
N MET A 32 -29.77 4.53 6.84
CA MET A 32 -29.11 5.80 7.11
C MET A 32 -28.54 5.87 8.55
N ALA A 33 -29.23 5.34 9.54
CA ALA A 33 -28.74 5.27 10.91
C ALA A 33 -27.49 4.37 11.02
N LEU A 34 -27.48 3.23 10.32
CA LEU A 34 -26.31 2.36 10.24
C LEU A 34 -25.13 3.03 9.52
N ALA A 35 -25.40 3.77 8.43
CA ALA A 35 -24.38 4.57 7.75
C ALA A 35 -23.78 5.63 8.68
N ALA A 36 -24.62 6.34 9.42
CA ALA A 36 -24.16 7.35 10.40
C ALA A 36 -23.29 6.72 11.49
N ALA A 37 -23.67 5.56 12.02
CA ALA A 37 -22.87 4.82 13.01
C ALA A 37 -21.51 4.40 12.41
N SER A 38 -21.50 3.92 11.15
CA SER A 38 -20.26 3.62 10.41
C SER A 38 -19.36 4.86 10.26
N TRP A 39 -19.93 6.03 9.94
CA TRP A 39 -19.18 7.28 9.83
C TRP A 39 -18.54 7.70 11.15
N LEU A 40 -19.24 7.57 12.27
CA LEU A 40 -18.67 7.83 13.59
C LEU A 40 -17.47 6.92 13.87
N GLY A 41 -17.59 5.62 13.56
CA GLY A 41 -16.49 4.67 13.68
C GLY A 41 -15.29 5.03 12.78
N LEU A 42 -15.53 5.40 11.52
CA LEU A 42 -14.48 5.81 10.59
C LEU A 42 -13.81 7.12 11.02
N LEU A 43 -14.57 8.10 11.51
CA LEU A 43 -14.02 9.35 12.07
C LEU A 43 -13.15 9.07 13.30
N TYR A 44 -13.59 8.18 14.18
CA TYR A 44 -12.78 7.74 15.32
C TYR A 44 -11.44 7.14 14.85
N LEU A 45 -11.45 6.28 13.83
CA LEU A 45 -10.22 5.70 13.28
C LEU A 45 -9.30 6.76 12.63
N VAL A 46 -9.87 7.78 11.98
CA VAL A 46 -9.09 8.91 11.45
C VAL A 46 -8.38 9.66 12.58
N VAL A 47 -9.11 9.96 13.65
CA VAL A 47 -8.55 10.65 14.85
C VAL A 47 -7.46 9.80 15.51
N GLN A 48 -7.69 8.50 15.66
CA GLN A 48 -6.69 7.58 16.21
C GLN A 48 -5.42 7.51 15.31
N GLY A 49 -5.61 7.52 13.99
CA GLY A 49 -4.50 7.56 13.05
C GLY A 49 -3.62 8.82 13.22
N GLN A 50 -4.19 9.97 13.57
CA GLN A 50 -3.42 11.19 13.87
C GLN A 50 -2.53 11.03 15.11
N ARG A 51 -3.00 10.32 16.13
CA ARG A 51 -2.20 10.02 17.34
C ARG A 51 -0.96 9.18 17.00
N ALA A 52 -1.09 8.21 16.09
CA ALA A 52 0.05 7.41 15.62
C ALA A 52 1.15 8.27 14.98
N VAL A 53 0.80 9.33 14.25
CA VAL A 53 1.76 10.27 13.66
C VAL A 53 2.58 10.97 14.75
N VAL A 54 1.94 11.37 15.85
CA VAL A 54 2.63 12.02 16.99
C VAL A 54 3.61 11.04 17.63
N THR A 55 3.16 9.81 17.90
CA THR A 55 4.00 8.76 18.50
C THR A 55 5.22 8.46 17.63
N VAL A 56 5.02 8.22 16.32
CA VAL A 56 6.11 7.95 15.38
C VAL A 56 7.11 9.12 15.33
N ARG A 57 6.62 10.37 15.28
CA ARG A 57 7.50 11.54 15.28
C ARG A 57 8.35 11.61 16.54
N ARG A 58 7.72 11.42 17.70
CA ARG A 58 8.41 11.44 19.00
C ARG A 58 9.50 10.37 19.02
N THR A 59 9.16 9.12 18.68
CA THR A 59 10.14 8.02 18.66
C THR A 59 11.28 8.28 17.68
N LEU A 60 11.02 8.81 16.49
CA LEU A 60 12.05 9.13 15.51
C LEU A 60 12.98 10.24 16.00
N SER A 61 12.45 11.28 16.67
CA SER A 61 13.28 12.34 17.23
C SER A 61 14.12 11.86 18.43
N GLU A 62 13.55 11.04 19.31
CA GLU A 62 14.24 10.50 20.48
C GLU A 62 15.34 9.48 20.12
N VAL A 63 15.08 8.60 19.15
CA VAL A 63 16.01 7.49 18.83
C VAL A 63 16.99 7.85 17.72
N LEU A 64 16.57 8.61 16.71
CA LEU A 64 17.37 8.90 15.52
C LEU A 64 17.79 10.36 15.42
N GLY A 65 17.37 11.23 16.33
CA GLY A 65 17.64 12.67 16.27
C GLY A 65 17.06 13.35 15.03
N VAL A 66 16.07 12.75 14.36
CA VAL A 66 15.52 13.22 13.09
C VAL A 66 14.23 13.99 13.31
N GLU A 67 14.29 15.31 13.25
CA GLU A 67 13.13 16.20 13.23
C GLU A 67 12.69 16.50 11.79
N ARG A 68 12.11 15.55 11.08
CA ARG A 68 11.52 15.82 9.75
C ARG A 68 10.02 16.03 9.84
N ARG A 69 9.58 17.27 9.60
CA ARG A 69 8.15 17.59 9.38
C ARG A 69 7.81 17.30 7.91
N HIS A 70 7.13 16.20 7.65
CA HIS A 70 6.52 16.00 6.33
C HIS A 70 5.12 16.60 6.34
N PRO A 71 4.82 17.62 5.53
CA PRO A 71 3.47 18.16 5.44
C PRO A 71 2.52 17.07 4.91
N ILE A 72 1.34 16.98 5.51
CA ILE A 72 0.27 16.11 5.01
C ILE A 72 -0.12 16.59 3.62
N ARG A 73 0.10 15.77 2.62
CA ARG A 73 -0.33 16.08 1.25
C ARG A 73 -1.77 15.61 1.07
N TRP A 74 -2.71 16.46 1.37
CA TRP A 74 -4.14 16.20 1.23
C TRP A 74 -4.53 15.68 -0.17
N THR A 75 -3.86 16.15 -1.22
CA THR A 75 -4.06 15.65 -2.59
C THR A 75 -3.80 14.14 -2.73
N ARG A 76 -2.87 13.56 -1.95
CA ARG A 76 -2.61 12.13 -1.95
C ARG A 76 -3.60 11.33 -1.11
N ILE A 77 -4.27 11.99 -0.19
CA ILE A 77 -5.34 11.39 0.62
C ILE A 77 -6.62 11.31 -0.22
N LEU A 78 -6.92 12.36 -0.99
CA LEU A 78 -8.13 12.44 -1.81
C LEU A 78 -8.00 11.67 -3.14
N ILE A 79 -6.81 11.62 -3.71
CA ILE A 79 -6.55 10.96 -5.00
C ILE A 79 -5.45 9.90 -4.79
N PRO A 80 -5.81 8.63 -4.52
CA PRO A 80 -4.84 7.56 -4.24
C PRO A 80 -4.03 7.13 -5.46
N PHE A 81 -4.46 7.56 -6.66
CA PHE A 81 -3.76 7.24 -7.88
C PHE A 81 -2.59 8.20 -8.11
N PRO A 82 -1.39 7.70 -8.45
CA PRO A 82 -0.26 8.54 -8.76
C PRO A 82 -0.50 9.25 -10.10
N LEU A 83 -1.07 10.47 -10.04
CA LEU A 83 -1.25 11.33 -11.22
C LEU A 83 0.08 11.86 -11.78
N ARG A 84 1.18 11.68 -11.03
CA ARG A 84 2.50 12.11 -11.48
C ARG A 84 3.18 11.00 -12.26
N MET A 85 3.56 11.27 -13.49
CA MET A 85 4.43 10.39 -14.27
C MET A 85 5.77 10.24 -13.52
N SER A 86 6.07 9.02 -13.08
CA SER A 86 7.33 8.68 -12.44
C SER A 86 8.44 8.57 -13.48
N LYS A 87 9.64 9.02 -13.13
CA LYS A 87 10.87 8.80 -13.91
C LYS A 87 11.51 7.43 -13.64
N THR A 88 10.89 6.63 -12.77
CA THR A 88 11.34 5.29 -12.42
C THR A 88 11.30 4.37 -13.64
N ARG A 89 12.42 3.72 -13.92
CA ARG A 89 12.49 2.64 -14.91
C ARG A 89 12.20 1.31 -14.25
N VAL A 90 11.29 0.51 -14.82
CA VAL A 90 10.91 -0.78 -14.27
C VAL A 90 11.34 -1.91 -15.20
N LYS A 91 12.23 -2.78 -14.70
CA LYS A 91 12.53 -4.07 -15.33
C LYS A 91 11.57 -5.10 -14.78
N ARG A 92 10.67 -5.59 -15.62
CA ARG A 92 9.59 -6.49 -15.21
C ARG A 92 9.95 -7.95 -15.44
N ASN A 93 9.41 -8.82 -14.55
CA ASN A 93 9.49 -10.29 -14.69
C ASN A 93 10.92 -10.83 -14.77
N VAL A 94 11.86 -10.21 -14.08
CA VAL A 94 13.23 -10.71 -13.94
C VAL A 94 13.19 -12.02 -13.18
N VAL A 95 13.77 -13.09 -13.74
CA VAL A 95 13.83 -14.40 -13.13
C VAL A 95 15.00 -14.42 -12.14
N PHE A 96 14.70 -14.64 -10.86
CA PHE A 96 15.72 -14.73 -9.81
C PHE A 96 16.00 -16.17 -9.37
N ALA A 97 15.06 -17.08 -9.59
CA ALA A 97 15.25 -18.50 -9.30
C ALA A 97 14.38 -19.38 -10.20
N LYS A 98 14.73 -20.66 -10.27
CA LYS A 98 13.93 -21.71 -10.88
C LYS A 98 13.80 -22.86 -9.89
N VAL A 99 12.56 -23.20 -9.49
CA VAL A 99 12.28 -24.21 -8.46
C VAL A 99 11.25 -25.20 -8.98
N ARG A 100 11.60 -26.48 -9.05
CA ARG A 100 10.72 -27.54 -9.57
C ARG A 100 10.09 -27.18 -10.92
N GLY A 101 10.90 -26.59 -11.82
CA GLY A 101 10.45 -26.16 -13.16
C GLY A 101 9.75 -24.79 -13.20
N GLN A 102 9.27 -24.27 -12.07
CA GLN A 102 8.64 -22.96 -11.97
C GLN A 102 9.67 -21.83 -11.90
N ARG A 103 9.51 -20.79 -12.72
CA ARG A 103 10.36 -19.59 -12.71
C ARG A 103 9.82 -18.60 -11.69
N LEU A 104 10.59 -18.26 -10.66
CA LEU A 104 10.29 -17.23 -9.69
C LEU A 104 10.76 -15.89 -10.24
N ARG A 105 9.89 -14.89 -10.19
CA ARG A 105 10.10 -13.60 -10.85
C ARG A 105 9.92 -12.44 -9.88
N LEU A 106 10.69 -11.38 -10.11
CA LEU A 106 10.54 -10.11 -9.44
C LEU A 106 10.49 -8.95 -10.45
N ASP A 107 10.01 -7.80 -10.01
CA ASP A 107 10.09 -6.55 -10.77
C ASP A 107 11.11 -5.63 -10.09
N VAL A 108 12.05 -5.05 -10.85
CA VAL A 108 13.08 -4.15 -10.36
C VAL A 108 12.72 -2.71 -10.71
N TYR A 109 12.62 -1.86 -9.72
CA TYR A 109 12.38 -0.42 -9.84
C TYR A 109 13.69 0.31 -9.71
N LEU A 110 14.14 0.91 -10.80
CA LEU A 110 15.43 1.60 -10.90
C LEU A 110 15.23 3.11 -10.79
N PRO A 111 16.01 3.79 -9.92
CA PRO A 111 15.96 5.24 -9.82
C PRO A 111 16.46 5.90 -11.11
N PRO A 112 16.19 7.21 -11.28
CA PRO A 112 16.79 8.01 -12.34
C PRO A 112 18.31 7.85 -12.37
N PRO A 113 18.95 7.93 -13.55
CA PRO A 113 20.39 7.64 -13.72
C PRO A 113 21.30 8.67 -13.04
N ASP A 114 20.79 9.85 -12.77
CA ASP A 114 21.47 10.99 -12.12
C ASP A 114 21.68 10.80 -10.60
N VAL A 115 21.05 9.81 -9.98
CA VAL A 115 21.22 9.52 -8.56
C VAL A 115 22.58 8.87 -8.28
N LYS A 116 23.35 9.49 -7.37
CA LYS A 116 24.68 9.01 -6.95
C LYS A 116 24.63 7.64 -6.27
N ARG A 117 25.71 6.87 -6.39
CA ARG A 117 25.90 5.58 -5.69
C ARG A 117 26.68 5.78 -4.37
N PRO A 118 26.52 4.89 -3.34
CA PRO A 118 25.67 3.71 -3.31
C PRO A 118 24.18 4.05 -3.16
N ARG A 119 23.30 3.12 -3.56
CA ARG A 119 21.84 3.29 -3.51
C ARG A 119 21.25 2.30 -2.52
N PRO A 120 20.42 2.74 -1.57
CA PRO A 120 19.74 1.82 -0.69
C PRO A 120 18.74 0.97 -1.47
N ALA A 121 18.59 -0.29 -1.06
CA ALA A 121 17.66 -1.24 -1.65
C ALA A 121 16.47 -1.50 -0.73
N VAL A 122 15.28 -1.70 -1.31
CA VAL A 122 14.07 -2.08 -0.60
C VAL A 122 13.42 -3.26 -1.30
N VAL A 123 13.11 -4.28 -0.53
CA VAL A 123 12.40 -5.47 -1.02
C VAL A 123 10.95 -5.42 -0.51
N GLN A 124 9.99 -5.50 -1.43
CA GLN A 124 8.57 -5.60 -1.15
C GLN A 124 8.12 -7.04 -1.33
N ILE A 125 7.47 -7.57 -0.31
CA ILE A 125 6.85 -8.89 -0.28
C ILE A 125 5.36 -8.65 -0.13
N HIS A 126 4.57 -9.10 -1.11
CA HIS A 126 3.12 -8.89 -1.07
C HIS A 126 2.44 -9.75 -0.02
N GLY A 127 1.33 -9.26 0.54
CA GLY A 127 0.43 -10.01 1.40
C GLY A 127 -0.53 -10.92 0.61
N GLY A 128 -1.46 -11.56 1.30
CA GLY A 128 -2.50 -12.41 0.70
C GLY A 128 -2.60 -13.79 1.37
N GLY A 129 -2.19 -13.89 2.66
CA GLY A 129 -2.30 -15.14 3.45
C GLY A 129 -1.53 -16.32 2.87
N TRP A 130 -0.50 -16.06 2.06
CA TRP A 130 0.27 -17.08 1.32
C TRP A 130 -0.54 -17.86 0.28
N VAL A 131 -1.79 -17.51 0.04
CA VAL A 131 -2.71 -18.20 -0.89
C VAL A 131 -2.96 -17.38 -2.14
N VAL A 132 -3.04 -16.04 -2.00
CA VAL A 132 -3.32 -15.11 -3.09
C VAL A 132 -2.32 -13.95 -3.07
N GLY A 133 -2.31 -13.20 -4.16
CA GLY A 133 -1.53 -11.97 -4.30
C GLY A 133 -0.51 -12.01 -5.44
N ASP A 134 -0.11 -10.82 -5.87
CA ASP A 134 0.93 -10.61 -6.89
C ASP A 134 1.78 -9.39 -6.51
N LYS A 135 3.04 -9.42 -6.94
CA LYS A 135 4.02 -8.34 -6.73
C LYS A 135 3.55 -6.96 -7.23
N ARG A 136 2.51 -6.90 -8.08
CA ARG A 136 2.00 -5.65 -8.67
C ARG A 136 0.77 -5.09 -7.99
N GLU A 137 0.18 -5.79 -7.02
CA GLU A 137 -1.07 -5.35 -6.38
C GLU A 137 -0.84 -4.28 -5.30
N GLN A 138 0.11 -4.48 -4.39
CA GLN A 138 0.21 -3.67 -3.18
C GLN A 138 1.40 -2.70 -3.16
N GLY A 139 2.55 -3.11 -3.69
CA GLY A 139 3.82 -2.39 -3.51
C GLY A 139 4.15 -1.36 -4.58
N VAL A 140 3.44 -1.31 -5.71
CA VAL A 140 3.81 -0.48 -6.87
C VAL A 140 3.93 1.01 -6.54
N PRO A 141 2.96 1.66 -5.85
CA PRO A 141 3.07 3.08 -5.53
C PRO A 141 4.24 3.39 -4.59
N LEU A 142 4.48 2.52 -3.61
CA LEU A 142 5.60 2.66 -2.67
C LEU A 142 6.94 2.52 -3.39
N MET A 143 7.13 1.45 -4.16
CA MET A 143 8.36 1.20 -4.91
C MET A 143 8.68 2.32 -5.90
N THR A 144 7.68 2.81 -6.62
CA THR A 144 7.81 3.95 -7.53
C THR A 144 8.23 5.22 -6.77
N SER A 145 7.58 5.50 -5.64
CA SER A 145 7.88 6.67 -4.81
C SER A 145 9.27 6.63 -4.19
N LEU A 146 9.74 5.46 -3.76
CA LEU A 146 11.08 5.27 -3.22
C LEU A 146 12.13 5.33 -4.33
N SER A 147 11.85 4.74 -5.49
CA SER A 147 12.76 4.77 -6.64
C SER A 147 12.97 6.20 -7.17
N ASP A 148 11.92 7.03 -7.24
CA ASP A 148 12.05 8.45 -7.56
C ASP A 148 12.93 9.23 -6.55
N ARG A 149 13.15 8.68 -5.36
CA ARG A 149 14.03 9.22 -4.30
C ARG A 149 15.41 8.59 -4.25
N GLY A 150 15.75 7.74 -5.21
CA GLY A 150 17.07 7.16 -5.35
C GLY A 150 17.22 5.74 -4.81
N PHE A 151 16.16 5.10 -4.30
CA PHE A 151 16.20 3.72 -3.87
C PHE A 151 16.08 2.76 -5.07
N VAL A 152 16.66 1.58 -4.95
CA VAL A 152 16.37 0.45 -5.84
C VAL A 152 15.28 -0.39 -5.18
N GLY A 153 14.15 -0.56 -5.87
CA GLY A 153 13.02 -1.35 -5.36
C GLY A 153 12.95 -2.73 -6.01
N PHE A 154 12.58 -3.73 -5.23
CA PHE A 154 12.35 -5.11 -5.69
C PHE A 154 10.98 -5.57 -5.23
N ASN A 155 10.04 -5.78 -6.16
CA ASN A 155 8.75 -6.42 -5.87
C ASN A 155 8.85 -7.90 -6.22
N VAL A 156 8.74 -8.78 -5.22
CA VAL A 156 9.04 -10.20 -5.34
C VAL A 156 7.76 -11.02 -5.35
N ASN A 157 7.64 -11.96 -6.31
CA ASN A 157 6.68 -13.06 -6.25
C ASN A 157 7.35 -14.29 -5.65
N TYR A 158 6.65 -14.96 -4.78
CA TYR A 158 7.00 -16.25 -4.21
C TYR A 158 5.89 -17.27 -4.54
N ARG A 159 6.16 -18.55 -4.44
CA ARG A 159 5.15 -19.59 -4.67
C ARG A 159 4.07 -19.53 -3.59
N LEU A 160 2.84 -19.76 -3.98
CA LEU A 160 1.66 -19.68 -3.12
C LEU A 160 1.08 -21.07 -2.84
N SER A 161 0.35 -21.17 -1.74
CA SER A 161 -0.42 -22.37 -1.40
C SER A 161 -1.61 -22.55 -2.37
N PRO A 162 -2.03 -23.79 -2.67
CA PRO A 162 -1.52 -25.05 -2.14
C PRO A 162 -0.26 -25.58 -2.85
N GLY A 163 0.21 -24.94 -3.91
CA GLY A 163 1.36 -25.38 -4.73
C GLY A 163 2.71 -25.35 -3.98
N ALA A 164 2.82 -24.55 -2.93
CA ALA A 164 3.91 -24.52 -1.98
C ALA A 164 3.36 -24.28 -0.58
N THR A 165 4.05 -24.77 0.46
CA THR A 165 3.65 -24.63 1.86
C THR A 165 4.81 -24.08 2.69
N TRP A 166 4.59 -23.80 3.96
CA TRP A 166 5.67 -23.46 4.87
C TRP A 166 6.67 -24.61 4.99
N PRO A 167 8.00 -24.38 4.93
CA PRO A 167 8.68 -23.07 4.87
C PRO A 167 9.04 -22.59 3.44
N GLU A 168 8.50 -23.19 2.38
CA GLU A 168 8.90 -22.94 0.98
C GLU A 168 8.71 -21.47 0.58
N HIS A 169 7.66 -20.79 1.09
CA HIS A 169 7.42 -19.35 0.87
C HIS A 169 8.62 -18.53 1.35
N LEU A 170 9.09 -18.78 2.59
CA LEU A 170 10.24 -18.09 3.16
C LEU A 170 11.53 -18.38 2.40
N VAL A 171 11.71 -19.64 1.98
CA VAL A 171 12.89 -20.07 1.20
C VAL A 171 12.94 -19.33 -0.14
N ASP A 172 11.80 -19.12 -0.81
CA ASP A 172 11.74 -18.38 -2.07
C ASP A 172 12.12 -16.89 -1.86
N ILE A 173 11.66 -16.27 -0.77
CA ILE A 173 12.06 -14.91 -0.41
C ILE A 173 13.57 -14.82 -0.11
N LYS A 174 14.11 -15.79 0.64
CA LYS A 174 15.57 -15.83 0.89
C LYS A 174 16.39 -15.98 -0.40
N ARG A 175 15.88 -16.71 -1.40
CA ARG A 175 16.51 -16.79 -2.73
C ARG A 175 16.50 -15.43 -3.44
N ALA A 176 15.41 -14.68 -3.31
CA ALA A 176 15.35 -13.33 -3.89
C ALA A 176 16.32 -12.35 -3.21
N LEU A 177 16.54 -12.50 -1.89
CA LEU A 177 17.51 -11.69 -1.15
C LEU A 177 18.96 -12.04 -1.48
N ALA A 178 19.22 -13.31 -1.82
CA ALA A 178 20.55 -13.80 -2.17
C ALA A 178 20.92 -13.54 -3.64
N TRP A 179 19.94 -13.25 -4.50
CA TRP A 179 20.12 -12.95 -5.93
C TRP A 179 20.69 -11.58 -6.15
#